data_c334a7303e5d040569655464f11c5390
#
_entry.id   c334a7303e5d040569655464f11c5390
#
_cell.length_a   1.000
_cell.length_b   1.000
_cell.length_c   1.000
_cell.angle_alpha   90.00
_cell.angle_beta   90.00
_cell.angle_gamma   90.00
#
_symmetry.space_group_name_H-M   'P 1'
#
loop_
_entity.id
_entity.type
_entity.pdbx_description
1 polymer ?
#
loop_
_entity_poly.entity_id
_entity_poly.type
_entity_poly.pdbx_seq_one_letter_code
_entity_poly.pdbx_strand_id
1 'polypeptide(L)'
;MRLEWQLRSACGYAELGMDRESMAELNSIPKALQNRPEVLQLRLHHLMMRKSWRRALTMSRKLCRVAPDNGAGFLHAAFCLNQLGRTAAALEMLRQGPAALRHEPIYYYNLGCYEALLGLAREAQRHLEISFQMDGAFREIAKKDPDLKAVHAFL
;
A
#
# COMPACT_ATOMS: atom_id res chain seq x y z
N MET A 1 -24.68 4.22 -11.67
CA MET A 1 -25.09 5.47 -11.00
C MET A 1 -25.14 5.37 -9.49
N ARG A 2 -25.88 4.41 -8.93
CA ARG A 2 -25.98 4.28 -7.45
C ARG A 2 -24.66 3.94 -6.76
N LEU A 3 -23.88 2.98 -7.32
CA LEU A 3 -22.58 2.59 -6.77
C LEU A 3 -21.58 3.75 -6.78
N GLU A 4 -21.48 4.46 -7.90
CA GLU A 4 -20.56 5.60 -8.02
C GLU A 4 -20.87 6.71 -7.02
N TRP A 5 -22.16 6.96 -6.79
CA TRP A 5 -22.59 7.94 -5.81
C TRP A 5 -22.23 7.48 -4.38
N GLN A 6 -22.51 6.22 -4.03
CA GLN A 6 -22.16 5.66 -2.73
C GLN A 6 -20.64 5.68 -2.47
N LEU A 7 -19.85 5.32 -3.48
CA LEU A 7 -18.38 5.40 -3.38
C LEU A 7 -17.90 6.84 -3.20
N ARG A 8 -18.42 7.78 -3.97
CA ARG A 8 -18.08 9.20 -3.84
C ARG A 8 -18.44 9.73 -2.45
N SER A 9 -19.61 9.38 -1.94
CA SER A 9 -20.04 9.76 -0.59
C SER A 9 -19.12 9.17 0.46
N ALA A 10 -18.82 7.86 0.37
CA ALA A 10 -17.92 7.18 1.29
C ALA A 10 -16.49 7.76 1.27
N CYS A 11 -15.95 8.07 0.09
CA CYS A 11 -14.65 8.75 -0.05
C CYS A 11 -14.65 10.13 0.60
N GLY A 12 -15.70 10.93 0.33
CA GLY A 12 -15.83 12.27 0.93
C GLY A 12 -15.86 12.21 2.45
N TYR A 13 -16.58 11.28 3.03
CA TYR A 13 -16.57 11.07 4.49
C TYR A 13 -15.17 10.64 4.99
N ALA A 14 -14.50 9.75 4.29
CA ALA A 14 -13.14 9.32 4.67
C ALA A 14 -12.14 10.48 4.65
N GLU A 15 -12.20 11.35 3.64
CA GLU A 15 -11.36 12.56 3.54
C GLU A 15 -11.59 13.55 4.68
N LEU A 16 -12.82 13.58 5.21
CA LEU A 16 -13.20 14.40 6.36
C LEU A 16 -12.90 13.74 7.70
N GLY A 17 -12.33 12.53 7.72
CA GLY A 17 -12.10 11.76 8.94
C GLY A 17 -13.36 11.18 9.58
N MET A 18 -14.48 11.17 8.84
CA MET A 18 -15.78 10.66 9.27
C MET A 18 -15.90 9.16 8.96
N ASP A 19 -15.08 8.35 9.66
CA ASP A 19 -14.94 6.91 9.37
C ASP A 19 -16.24 6.12 9.52
N ARG A 20 -17.07 6.49 10.51
CA ARG A 20 -18.36 5.84 10.73
C ARG A 20 -19.29 5.99 9.54
N GLU A 21 -19.42 7.22 9.06
CA GLU A 21 -20.28 7.59 7.94
C GLU A 21 -19.79 6.94 6.66
N SER A 22 -18.47 6.99 6.44
CA SER A 22 -17.83 6.31 5.31
C SER A 22 -18.10 4.80 5.32
N MET A 23 -17.95 4.14 6.46
CA MET A 23 -18.22 2.71 6.59
C MET A 23 -19.71 2.39 6.44
N ALA A 24 -20.62 3.26 6.90
CA ALA A 24 -22.06 3.08 6.72
C ALA A 24 -22.41 3.09 5.22
N GLU A 25 -21.87 4.03 4.45
CA GLU A 25 -22.05 4.09 3.00
C GLU A 25 -21.52 2.81 2.32
N LEU A 26 -20.31 2.35 2.68
CA LEU A 26 -19.75 1.11 2.14
C LEU A 26 -20.61 -0.10 2.46
N ASN A 27 -21.19 -0.16 3.67
CA ASN A 27 -22.05 -1.26 4.09
C ASN A 27 -23.40 -1.25 3.38
N SER A 28 -23.88 -0.08 2.93
CA SER A 28 -25.12 0.06 2.17
C SER A 28 -25.01 -0.40 0.71
N ILE A 29 -23.77 -0.59 0.21
CA ILE A 29 -23.54 -1.10 -1.15
C ILE A 29 -24.08 -2.53 -1.26
N PRO A 30 -24.82 -2.87 -2.34
CA PRO A 30 -25.37 -4.21 -2.53
C PRO A 30 -24.28 -5.32 -2.46
N LYS A 31 -24.66 -6.45 -1.87
CA LYS A 31 -23.75 -7.59 -1.65
C LYS A 31 -22.99 -8.01 -2.90
N ALA A 32 -23.65 -8.01 -4.05
CA ALA A 32 -23.06 -8.37 -5.34
C ALA A 32 -21.92 -7.42 -5.78
N LEU A 33 -21.86 -6.20 -5.25
CA LEU A 33 -20.89 -5.18 -5.61
C LEU A 33 -19.79 -4.99 -4.55
N GLN A 34 -19.88 -5.69 -3.42
CA GLN A 34 -18.92 -5.55 -2.30
C GLN A 34 -17.48 -5.98 -2.66
N ASN A 35 -17.33 -6.80 -3.70
CA ASN A 35 -16.02 -7.26 -4.17
C ASN A 35 -15.45 -6.41 -5.32
N ARG A 36 -16.07 -5.30 -5.66
CA ARG A 36 -15.51 -4.38 -6.65
C ARG A 36 -14.19 -3.78 -6.12
N PRO A 37 -13.17 -3.65 -6.98
CA PRO A 37 -11.86 -3.13 -6.56
C PRO A 37 -11.95 -1.82 -5.78
N GLU A 38 -12.80 -0.90 -6.22
CA GLU A 38 -12.97 0.42 -5.62
C GLU A 38 -13.52 0.33 -4.18
N VAL A 39 -14.46 -0.60 -3.95
CA VAL A 39 -15.03 -0.87 -2.61
C VAL A 39 -13.97 -1.49 -1.71
N LEU A 40 -13.22 -2.47 -2.22
CA LEU A 40 -12.14 -3.12 -1.48
C LEU A 40 -11.03 -2.14 -1.11
N GLN A 41 -10.64 -1.26 -2.01
CA GLN A 41 -9.61 -0.25 -1.77
C GLN A 41 -10.01 0.71 -0.63
N LEU A 42 -11.25 1.18 -0.61
CA LEU A 42 -11.71 2.08 0.44
C LEU A 42 -11.84 1.37 1.80
N ARG A 43 -12.32 0.12 1.80
CA ARG A 43 -12.32 -0.70 3.03
C ARG A 43 -10.91 -0.95 3.54
N LEU A 44 -9.98 -1.23 2.63
CA LEU A 44 -8.58 -1.41 2.93
C LEU A 44 -7.98 -0.15 3.56
N HIS A 45 -8.29 1.03 3.00
CA HIS A 45 -7.87 2.31 3.57
C HIS A 45 -8.26 2.42 5.05
N HIS A 46 -9.51 2.14 5.40
CA HIS A 46 -9.96 2.17 6.80
C HIS A 46 -9.21 1.18 7.69
N LEU A 47 -8.95 -0.03 7.21
CA LEU A 47 -8.19 -1.04 7.95
C LEU A 47 -6.74 -0.61 8.19
N MET A 48 -6.12 0.01 7.19
CA MET A 48 -4.76 0.56 7.26
C MET A 48 -4.67 1.70 8.28
N MET A 49 -5.62 2.64 8.24
CA MET A 49 -5.68 3.76 9.19
C MET A 49 -5.84 3.28 10.64
N ARG A 50 -6.56 2.19 10.85
CA ARG A 50 -6.72 1.55 12.17
C ARG A 50 -5.58 0.61 12.54
N LYS A 51 -4.56 0.48 11.71
CA LYS A 51 -3.43 -0.44 11.88
C LYS A 51 -3.86 -1.90 12.09
N SER A 52 -4.99 -2.28 11.49
CA SER A 52 -5.52 -3.65 11.53
C SER A 52 -4.81 -4.52 10.50
N TRP A 53 -3.50 -4.72 10.66
CA TRP A 53 -2.60 -5.27 9.64
C TRP A 53 -3.00 -6.65 9.13
N ARG A 54 -3.45 -7.55 10.00
CA ARG A 54 -3.88 -8.89 9.58
C ARG A 54 -5.12 -8.85 8.69
N ARG A 55 -6.11 -8.05 9.06
CA ARG A 55 -7.34 -7.87 8.28
C ARG A 55 -7.05 -7.13 6.98
N ALA A 56 -6.21 -6.11 7.06
CA ALA A 56 -5.75 -5.36 5.87
C ALA A 56 -5.00 -6.28 4.89
N LEU A 57 -4.15 -7.18 5.37
CA LEU A 57 -3.46 -8.17 4.54
C LEU A 57 -4.44 -9.09 3.81
N THR A 58 -5.45 -9.61 4.51
CA THR A 58 -6.50 -10.43 3.90
C THR A 58 -7.24 -9.66 2.81
N MET A 59 -7.61 -8.42 3.08
CA MET A 59 -8.28 -7.54 2.11
C MET A 59 -7.39 -7.22 0.90
N SER A 60 -6.10 -6.93 1.13
CA SER A 60 -5.12 -6.66 0.07
C SER A 60 -4.94 -7.85 -0.85
N ARG A 61 -4.84 -9.05 -0.29
CA ARG A 61 -4.74 -10.30 -1.08
C ARG A 61 -5.99 -10.54 -1.92
N LYS A 62 -7.16 -10.21 -1.39
CA LYS A 62 -8.40 -10.26 -2.16
C LYS A 62 -8.37 -9.27 -3.32
N LEU A 63 -7.89 -8.05 -3.08
CA LEU A 63 -7.71 -7.03 -4.12
C LEU A 63 -6.75 -7.51 -5.22
N CYS A 64 -5.63 -8.17 -4.87
CA CYS A 64 -4.73 -8.79 -5.84
C CYS A 64 -5.43 -9.79 -6.75
N ARG A 65 -6.37 -10.57 -6.21
CA ARG A 65 -7.11 -11.58 -7.01
C ARG A 65 -8.15 -10.97 -7.94
N VAL A 66 -8.85 -9.93 -7.51
CA VAL A 66 -9.91 -9.30 -8.32
C VAL A 66 -9.39 -8.24 -9.28
N ALA A 67 -8.22 -7.69 -9.02
CA ALA A 67 -7.59 -6.67 -9.85
C ALA A 67 -6.06 -6.92 -9.95
N PRO A 68 -5.63 -8.02 -10.58
CA PRO A 68 -4.22 -8.42 -10.62
C PRO A 68 -3.33 -7.45 -11.37
N ASP A 69 -3.88 -6.68 -12.30
CA ASP A 69 -3.15 -5.67 -13.07
C ASP A 69 -3.02 -4.34 -12.34
N ASN A 70 -3.72 -4.17 -11.23
CA ASN A 70 -3.63 -3.01 -10.37
C ASN A 70 -2.63 -3.29 -9.24
N GLY A 71 -1.54 -2.54 -9.20
CA GLY A 71 -0.48 -2.73 -8.22
C GLY A 71 -0.85 -2.43 -6.77
N ALA A 72 -1.96 -1.75 -6.52
CA ALA A 72 -2.35 -1.31 -5.17
C ALA A 72 -2.47 -2.47 -4.17
N GLY A 73 -3.07 -3.59 -4.57
CA GLY A 73 -3.19 -4.77 -3.72
C GLY A 73 -1.83 -5.31 -3.27
N PHE A 74 -0.86 -5.35 -4.18
CA PHE A 74 0.50 -5.83 -3.91
C PHE A 74 1.28 -4.87 -3.00
N LEU A 75 1.18 -3.57 -3.24
CA LEU A 75 1.80 -2.55 -2.38
C LEU A 75 1.28 -2.64 -0.95
N HIS A 76 -0.03 -2.68 -0.77
CA HIS A 76 -0.64 -2.75 0.55
C HIS A 76 -0.41 -4.10 1.25
N ALA A 77 -0.46 -5.21 0.52
CA ALA A 77 -0.16 -6.53 1.09
C ALA A 77 1.30 -6.60 1.58
N ALA A 78 2.25 -6.10 0.80
CA ALA A 78 3.65 -6.02 1.19
C ALA A 78 3.82 -5.14 2.44
N PHE A 79 3.20 -3.97 2.46
CA PHE A 79 3.24 -3.09 3.62
C PHE A 79 2.71 -3.77 4.88
N CYS A 80 1.56 -4.42 4.80
CA CYS A 80 0.98 -5.16 5.94
C CYS A 80 1.90 -6.29 6.41
N LEU A 81 2.52 -7.04 5.48
CA LEU A 81 3.48 -8.08 5.82
C LEU A 81 4.68 -7.52 6.59
N ASN A 82 5.22 -6.38 6.15
CA ASN A 82 6.31 -5.72 6.86
C ASN A 82 5.89 -5.27 8.26
N GLN A 83 4.71 -4.68 8.41
CA GLN A 83 4.18 -4.28 9.72
C GLN A 83 3.96 -5.48 10.68
N LEU A 84 3.73 -6.65 10.13
CA LEU A 84 3.61 -7.91 10.88
C LEU A 84 4.98 -8.59 11.15
N GLY A 85 6.10 -7.92 10.85
CA GLY A 85 7.45 -8.47 11.03
C GLY A 85 7.87 -9.49 9.98
N ARG A 86 7.14 -9.60 8.87
CA ARG A 86 7.39 -10.57 7.79
C ARG A 86 8.01 -9.88 6.58
N THR A 87 9.15 -9.22 6.78
CA THR A 87 9.79 -8.37 5.77
C THR A 87 10.23 -9.14 4.53
N ALA A 88 10.76 -10.36 4.68
CA ALA A 88 11.14 -11.19 3.53
C ALA A 88 9.92 -11.54 2.65
N ALA A 89 8.80 -11.87 3.28
CA ALA A 89 7.54 -12.11 2.57
C ALA A 89 6.99 -10.83 1.91
N ALA A 90 7.19 -9.66 2.55
CA ALA A 90 6.84 -8.36 1.98
C ALA A 90 7.60 -8.07 0.70
N LEU A 91 8.92 -8.30 0.70
CA LEU A 91 9.78 -8.12 -0.46
C LEU A 91 9.34 -9.02 -1.63
N GLU A 92 9.08 -10.29 -1.35
CA GLU A 92 8.61 -11.24 -2.35
C GLU A 92 7.23 -10.86 -2.90
N MET A 93 6.30 -10.48 -2.03
CA MET A 93 4.95 -10.02 -2.43
C MET A 93 5.03 -8.83 -3.39
N LEU A 94 5.90 -7.88 -3.11
CA LEU A 94 6.07 -6.69 -3.94
C LEU A 94 6.67 -7.04 -5.32
N ARG A 95 7.64 -7.96 -5.35
CA ARG A 95 8.26 -8.44 -6.60
C ARG A 95 7.28 -9.19 -7.51
N GLN A 96 6.26 -9.83 -6.94
CA GLN A 96 5.22 -10.52 -7.69
C GLN A 96 4.18 -9.57 -8.30
N GLY A 97 4.23 -8.29 -7.98
CA GLY A 97 3.29 -7.30 -8.50
C GLY A 97 3.40 -7.07 -10.01
N PRO A 98 2.35 -6.49 -10.61
CA PRO A 98 2.29 -6.24 -12.05
C PRO A 98 3.36 -5.26 -12.52
N ALA A 99 3.70 -5.32 -13.81
CA ALA A 99 4.71 -4.45 -14.42
C ALA A 99 4.42 -2.95 -14.26
N ALA A 100 3.16 -2.57 -14.17
CA ALA A 100 2.74 -1.18 -13.93
C ALA A 100 3.35 -0.57 -12.67
N LEU A 101 3.65 -1.36 -11.63
CA LEU A 101 4.30 -0.89 -10.41
C LEU A 101 5.68 -0.28 -10.67
N ARG A 102 6.39 -0.72 -11.71
CA ARG A 102 7.73 -0.19 -12.04
C ARG A 102 7.71 1.25 -12.52
N HIS A 103 6.54 1.82 -12.77
CA HIS A 103 6.35 3.23 -13.11
C HIS A 103 6.02 4.10 -11.88
N GLU A 104 5.97 3.50 -10.70
CA GLU A 104 5.62 4.15 -9.44
C GLU A 104 6.85 4.31 -8.53
N PRO A 105 7.22 5.53 -8.11
CA PRO A 105 8.36 5.73 -7.22
C PRO A 105 8.20 5.00 -5.89
N ILE A 106 6.99 4.88 -5.36
CA ILE A 106 6.69 4.15 -4.12
C ILE A 106 7.07 2.66 -4.20
N TYR A 107 6.99 2.05 -5.36
CA TYR A 107 7.42 0.67 -5.57
C TYR A 107 8.91 0.49 -5.22
N TYR A 108 9.77 1.31 -5.80
CA TYR A 108 11.20 1.27 -5.56
C TYR A 108 11.57 1.71 -4.15
N TYR A 109 10.83 2.67 -3.60
CA TYR A 109 11.01 3.08 -2.21
C TYR A 109 10.76 1.91 -1.25
N ASN A 110 9.64 1.23 -1.39
CA ASN A 110 9.31 0.07 -0.55
C ASN A 110 10.28 -1.09 -0.74
N LEU A 111 10.71 -1.39 -1.99
CA LEU A 111 11.79 -2.36 -2.23
C LEU A 111 13.02 -2.01 -1.40
N GLY A 112 13.49 -0.77 -1.50
CA GLY A 112 14.65 -0.29 -0.76
C GLY A 112 14.49 -0.40 0.76
N CYS A 113 13.32 -0.06 1.30
CA CYS A 113 13.03 -0.20 2.73
C CYS A 113 13.12 -1.67 3.19
N TYR A 114 12.49 -2.59 2.47
CA TYR A 114 12.49 -4.00 2.85
C TYR A 114 13.89 -4.62 2.68
N GLU A 115 14.61 -4.26 1.64
CA GLU A 115 16.01 -4.69 1.44
C GLU A 115 16.92 -4.17 2.55
N ALA A 116 16.78 -2.90 2.96
CA ALA A 116 17.54 -2.33 4.07
C ALA A 116 17.29 -3.09 5.38
N LEU A 117 16.03 -3.40 5.69
CA LEU A 117 15.65 -4.16 6.87
C LEU A 117 16.22 -5.60 6.85
N LEU A 118 16.40 -6.17 5.67
CA LEU A 118 16.98 -7.50 5.47
C LEU A 118 18.51 -7.50 5.39
N GLY A 119 19.17 -6.35 5.54
CA GLY A 119 20.63 -6.23 5.46
C GLY A 119 21.18 -6.21 4.04
N LEU A 120 20.35 -6.07 3.01
CA LEU A 120 20.73 -6.00 1.60
C LEU A 120 21.03 -4.54 1.21
N ALA A 121 22.09 -3.97 1.80
CA ALA A 121 22.35 -2.53 1.72
C ALA A 121 22.62 -2.02 0.29
N ARG A 122 23.29 -2.79 -0.55
CA ARG A 122 23.58 -2.39 -1.93
C ARG A 122 22.33 -2.35 -2.80
N GLU A 123 21.49 -3.36 -2.67
CA GLU A 123 20.20 -3.46 -3.36
C GLU A 123 19.28 -2.32 -2.90
N ALA A 124 19.21 -2.10 -1.60
CA ALA A 124 18.43 -1.01 -1.01
C ALA A 124 18.85 0.35 -1.57
N GLN A 125 20.14 0.65 -1.57
CA GLN A 125 20.68 1.91 -2.11
C GLN A 125 20.29 2.10 -3.58
N ARG A 126 20.44 1.06 -4.40
CA ARG A 126 20.10 1.12 -5.83
C ARG A 126 18.62 1.41 -6.06
N HIS A 127 17.73 0.73 -5.36
CA HIS A 127 16.30 0.94 -5.52
C HIS A 127 15.83 2.29 -4.96
N LEU A 128 16.37 2.71 -3.83
CA LEU A 128 16.09 4.04 -3.28
C LEU A 128 16.52 5.14 -4.25
N GLU A 129 17.69 5.01 -4.87
CA GLU A 129 18.14 5.99 -5.87
C GLU A 129 17.20 6.08 -7.06
N ILE A 130 16.69 4.93 -7.56
CA ILE A 130 15.68 4.94 -8.62
C ILE A 130 14.42 5.70 -8.17
N SER A 131 13.93 5.43 -6.97
CA SER A 131 12.77 6.14 -6.40
C SER A 131 13.01 7.65 -6.34
N PHE A 132 14.17 8.08 -5.85
CA PHE A 132 14.51 9.50 -5.72
C PHE A 132 14.67 10.22 -7.07
N GLN A 133 15.13 9.49 -8.10
CA GLN A 133 15.20 10.03 -9.46
C GLN A 133 13.81 10.19 -10.07
N MET A 134 12.87 9.31 -9.72
CA MET A 134 11.49 9.39 -10.18
C MET A 134 10.70 10.49 -9.46
N ASP A 135 10.92 10.63 -8.15
CA ASP A 135 10.30 11.65 -7.30
C ASP A 135 11.22 12.02 -6.15
N GLY A 136 11.81 13.23 -6.22
CA GLY A 136 12.76 13.73 -5.23
C GLY A 136 12.18 13.90 -3.82
N ALA A 137 10.86 13.97 -3.67
CA ALA A 137 10.22 14.06 -2.35
C ALA A 137 10.52 12.83 -1.47
N PHE A 138 10.72 11.67 -2.08
CA PHE A 138 11.06 10.45 -1.34
C PHE A 138 12.43 10.52 -0.65
N ARG A 139 13.36 11.31 -1.14
CA ARG A 139 14.65 11.52 -0.48
C ARG A 139 14.48 12.17 0.90
N GLU A 140 13.60 13.15 1.00
CA GLU A 140 13.33 13.81 2.29
C GLU A 140 12.56 12.91 3.26
N ILE A 141 11.67 12.07 2.74
CA ILE A 141 10.98 11.03 3.52
C ILE A 141 11.99 10.03 4.07
N ALA A 142 12.91 9.56 3.22
CA ALA A 142 13.91 8.56 3.57
C ALA A 142 14.84 8.98 4.72
N LYS A 143 15.19 10.25 4.80
CA LYS A 143 16.04 10.80 5.88
C LYS A 143 15.42 10.62 7.27
N LYS A 144 14.09 10.51 7.36
CA LYS A 144 13.36 10.40 8.61
C LYS A 144 12.77 9.00 8.82
N ASP A 145 12.94 8.11 7.86
CA ASP A 145 12.35 6.77 7.90
C ASP A 145 13.19 5.85 8.78
N PRO A 146 12.63 5.34 9.91
CA PRO A 146 13.37 4.44 10.79
C PRO A 146 13.75 3.10 10.14
N ASP A 147 13.00 2.65 9.13
CA ASP A 147 13.29 1.42 8.39
C ASP A 147 14.58 1.53 7.58
N LEU A 148 15.01 2.74 7.26
CA LEU A 148 16.22 3.04 6.49
C LEU A 148 17.46 3.38 7.36
N LYS A 149 17.35 3.25 8.68
CA LYS A 149 18.44 3.60 9.61
C LYS A 149 19.77 2.96 9.22
N ALA A 150 19.77 1.71 8.78
CA ALA A 150 20.97 0.98 8.41
C ALA A 150 21.67 1.54 7.16
N VAL A 151 20.97 2.31 6.33
CA VAL A 151 21.48 2.86 5.07
C VAL A 151 21.51 4.39 5.04
N HIS A 152 21.22 5.07 6.16
CA HIS A 152 21.21 6.53 6.25
C HIS A 152 22.53 7.19 5.78
N ALA A 153 23.66 6.52 5.96
CA ALA A 153 24.96 7.03 5.52
C ALA A 153 25.07 7.18 3.98
N PHE A 154 24.17 6.55 3.22
CA PHE A 154 24.14 6.56 1.75
C PHE A 154 23.03 7.45 1.17
N LEU A 155 22.25 8.11 2.02
CA LEU A 155 21.10 8.95 1.61
C LEU A 155 21.49 10.49 1.49
#